data_267f302ad0ec5b3104af93e0194c6dcd
#
_entry.id   267f302ad0ec5b3104af93e0194c6dcd
#
_cell.length_a   1.000
_cell.length_b   1.000
_cell.length_c   1.000
_cell.angle_alpha   90.00
_cell.angle_beta   90.00
_cell.angle_gamma   90.00
#
_symmetry.space_group_name_H-M   'P 1'
#
loop_
_entity.id
_entity.type
_entity.pdbx_description
1 polymer ?
#
loop_
_entity_poly.entity_id
_entity_poly.type
_entity_poly.pdbx_seq_one_letter_code
_entity_poly.pdbx_strand_id
1 'polypeptide(L)'
;MLSLYRYDSFNAMTFDLDASVVKDQAKAFGADLVGVVSAKTLNEFPPDPKWPQTPERISTHTKSVIVIAKRIPAGAFRAKSNIPVQYMDMLVLRQMDKAAYRLTEWLELEGHPSFVTAAQETDWSYKNASYGRLSTRHLGIEAGLGTFGLEVNILTPEFGPRIYLTGILTEAVIEADQRITEQVCIGESCSRCLYSCPSDAVRHFGIDKRACATEAQEFGFTTILQYWEHFIRQDADTMRALLRDREMFGFWQGLLRVVGSFGDCPRCLAVCPVGNDYHAHLADIQKVIPEKTPEKVEKAKGFKTARKNNEPIDGLNDWNARWVGPDGYQGMVARQLQAFKKEQREKEEAASAAASED
;
A
#
# COMPACT_ATOMS: atom_id res chain seq x y z
N MET A 1 23.50 45.49 -38.87
CA MET A 1 22.70 45.22 -37.64
C MET A 1 22.39 43.71 -37.64
N LEU A 2 23.24 42.95 -37.03
CA LEU A 2 23.11 41.50 -36.91
C LEU A 2 22.44 41.21 -35.53
N SER A 3 21.18 40.77 -35.58
CA SER A 3 20.46 40.28 -34.41
C SER A 3 20.90 38.88 -34.12
N LEU A 4 21.56 38.71 -32.99
CA LEU A 4 21.99 37.43 -32.41
C LEU A 4 20.72 36.67 -31.95
N TYR A 5 20.40 35.59 -32.64
CA TYR A 5 19.53 34.53 -32.06
C TYR A 5 20.32 33.86 -30.95
N ARG A 6 19.95 34.12 -29.71
CA ARG A 6 20.33 33.29 -28.57
C ARG A 6 19.48 32.02 -28.66
N TYR A 7 20.16 30.91 -28.86
CA TYR A 7 19.64 29.59 -28.49
C TYR A 7 19.62 29.55 -26.97
N ASP A 8 18.50 29.81 -26.37
CA ASP A 8 18.27 29.58 -24.94
C ASP A 8 18.01 28.08 -24.77
N SER A 9 19.10 27.39 -24.40
CA SER A 9 19.29 26.62 -23.20
C SER A 9 18.07 25.75 -22.74
N PHE A 10 18.32 24.48 -22.72
CA PHE A 10 17.71 23.48 -21.82
C PHE A 10 16.92 24.17 -20.71
N ASN A 11 15.59 23.98 -20.71
CA ASN A 11 14.75 24.32 -19.57
C ASN A 11 15.16 23.40 -18.42
N ALA A 12 16.10 23.84 -17.59
CA ALA A 12 16.32 23.26 -16.29
C ALA A 12 14.98 23.37 -15.56
N MET A 13 14.41 22.24 -15.16
CA MET A 13 13.21 22.20 -14.36
C MET A 13 13.51 22.95 -13.06
N THR A 14 12.88 24.11 -12.83
CA THR A 14 13.02 24.84 -11.57
C THR A 14 12.08 24.18 -10.55
N PHE A 15 12.61 23.80 -9.43
CA PHE A 15 11.84 23.29 -8.30
C PHE A 15 11.42 24.47 -7.41
N ASP A 16 10.20 24.43 -6.87
CA ASP A 16 9.68 25.47 -5.98
C ASP A 16 10.23 25.33 -4.56
N LEU A 17 10.47 24.07 -4.12
CA LEU A 17 10.99 23.72 -2.81
C LEU A 17 12.10 22.66 -2.95
N ASP A 18 13.11 22.78 -2.09
CA ASP A 18 14.13 21.75 -1.95
C ASP A 18 13.55 20.49 -1.28
N ALA A 19 13.70 19.35 -1.95
CA ALA A 19 13.19 18.07 -1.46
C ALA A 19 13.79 17.66 -0.10
N SER A 20 15.04 18.03 0.19
CA SER A 20 15.68 17.74 1.48
C SER A 20 15.01 18.52 2.60
N VAL A 21 14.72 19.79 2.39
CA VAL A 21 14.04 20.65 3.37
C VAL A 21 12.63 20.10 3.68
N VAL A 22 11.88 19.73 2.64
CA VAL A 22 10.54 19.14 2.80
C VAL A 22 10.61 17.84 3.62
N LYS A 23 11.57 16.98 3.32
CA LYS A 23 11.74 15.70 4.03
C LYS A 23 12.15 15.90 5.49
N ASP A 24 13.05 16.83 5.76
CA ASP A 24 13.47 17.12 7.14
C ASP A 24 12.32 17.72 7.95
N GLN A 25 11.53 18.59 7.33
CA GLN A 25 10.36 19.18 7.97
C GLN A 25 9.29 18.09 8.28
N ALA A 26 9.04 17.16 7.34
CA ALA A 26 8.12 16.05 7.56
C ALA A 26 8.58 15.13 8.71
N LYS A 27 9.88 14.83 8.78
CA LYS A 27 10.47 14.07 9.90
C LYS A 27 10.37 14.83 11.23
N ALA A 28 10.61 16.13 11.24
CA ALA A 28 10.42 16.98 12.43
C ALA A 28 8.97 16.98 12.91
N PHE A 29 8.01 16.84 12.03
CA PHE A 29 6.60 16.69 12.37
C PHE A 29 6.21 15.27 12.78
N GLY A 30 7.09 14.29 12.63
CA GLY A 30 6.93 12.94 13.17
C GLY A 30 6.80 11.83 12.14
N ALA A 31 7.09 12.06 10.87
CA ALA A 31 7.23 10.99 9.89
C ALA A 31 8.49 10.15 10.18
N ASP A 32 8.41 8.83 9.98
CA ASP A 32 9.58 7.95 10.11
C ASP A 32 10.32 7.80 8.77
N LEU A 33 9.60 7.73 7.64
CA LEU A 33 10.15 7.81 6.29
C LEU A 33 9.39 8.84 5.46
N VAL A 34 10.07 9.43 4.51
CA VAL A 34 9.51 10.44 3.60
C VAL A 34 10.09 10.25 2.21
N GLY A 35 9.24 10.30 1.21
CA GLY A 35 9.62 10.33 -0.20
C GLY A 35 8.72 11.26 -1.00
N VAL A 36 9.17 11.64 -2.17
CA VAL A 36 8.45 12.52 -3.09
C VAL A 36 8.25 11.83 -4.43
N VAL A 37 7.08 11.96 -5.01
CA VAL A 37 6.78 11.47 -6.36
C VAL A 37 6.07 12.55 -7.17
N SER A 38 6.39 12.62 -8.46
CA SER A 38 5.72 13.52 -9.40
C SER A 38 4.27 13.08 -9.64
N ALA A 39 3.33 14.02 -9.58
CA ALA A 39 1.94 13.75 -9.97
C ALA A 39 1.84 13.25 -11.42
N LYS A 40 2.72 13.75 -12.31
CA LYS A 40 2.80 13.30 -13.70
C LYS A 40 3.06 11.79 -13.78
N THR A 41 4.06 11.29 -13.06
CA THR A 41 4.36 9.85 -13.01
C THR A 41 3.16 9.01 -12.55
N LEU A 42 2.46 9.45 -11.51
CA LEU A 42 1.30 8.75 -10.98
C LEU A 42 0.10 8.78 -11.94
N ASN A 43 -0.07 9.84 -12.70
CA ASN A 43 -1.13 9.97 -13.70
C ASN A 43 -0.85 9.11 -14.94
N GLU A 44 0.41 9.05 -15.39
CA GLU A 44 0.83 8.24 -16.55
C GLU A 44 0.82 6.73 -16.25
N PHE A 45 1.11 6.35 -15.02
CA PHE A 45 1.25 4.95 -14.60
C PHE A 45 0.34 4.58 -13.43
N PRO A 46 -1.00 4.60 -13.61
CA PRO A 46 -1.92 4.19 -12.56
C PRO A 46 -1.71 2.73 -12.19
N PRO A 47 -1.91 2.35 -10.92
CA PRO A 47 -1.78 0.96 -10.46
C PRO A 47 -2.63 -0.03 -11.25
N ASP A 48 -3.82 0.39 -11.62
CA ASP A 48 -4.77 -0.36 -12.44
C ASP A 48 -5.51 0.63 -13.36
N PRO A 49 -5.36 0.53 -14.69
CA PRO A 49 -6.05 1.44 -15.62
C PRO A 49 -7.57 1.32 -15.58
N LYS A 50 -8.11 0.16 -15.17
CA LYS A 50 -9.55 -0.05 -15.03
C LYS A 50 -10.11 0.76 -13.85
N TRP A 51 -9.29 0.95 -12.82
CA TRP A 51 -9.62 1.66 -11.58
C TRP A 51 -8.51 2.68 -11.27
N PRO A 52 -8.38 3.73 -12.08
CA PRO A 52 -7.23 4.63 -12.01
C PRO A 52 -7.23 5.42 -10.70
N GLN A 53 -6.25 5.13 -9.85
CA GLN A 53 -6.01 5.82 -8.59
C GLN A 53 -4.94 6.89 -8.82
N THR A 54 -5.34 8.03 -9.41
CA THR A 54 -4.42 9.08 -9.85
C THR A 54 -4.67 10.42 -9.15
N PRO A 55 -3.62 11.24 -8.92
CA PRO A 55 -3.76 12.58 -8.36
C PRO A 55 -4.73 13.46 -9.15
N GLU A 56 -4.71 13.41 -10.48
CA GLU A 56 -5.55 14.22 -11.36
C GLU A 56 -7.05 14.04 -11.11
N ARG A 57 -7.49 12.83 -10.73
CA ARG A 57 -8.88 12.58 -10.35
C ARG A 57 -9.30 13.29 -9.06
N ILE A 58 -8.35 13.75 -8.26
CA ILE A 58 -8.60 14.44 -6.99
C ILE A 58 -8.43 15.93 -7.17
N SER A 59 -7.30 16.36 -7.74
CA SER A 59 -7.01 17.73 -8.07
C SER A 59 -6.08 17.83 -9.29
N THR A 60 -6.54 18.56 -10.32
CA THR A 60 -5.76 18.85 -11.53
C THR A 60 -4.59 19.79 -11.27
N HIS A 61 -4.54 20.46 -10.13
CA HIS A 61 -3.47 21.38 -9.74
C HIS A 61 -2.27 20.69 -9.09
N THR A 62 -2.42 19.43 -8.66
CA THR A 62 -1.34 18.68 -8.00
C THR A 62 -0.13 18.53 -8.92
N LYS A 63 1.05 18.91 -8.44
CA LYS A 63 2.33 18.77 -9.13
C LYS A 63 3.21 17.68 -8.51
N SER A 64 3.23 17.60 -7.18
CA SER A 64 3.96 16.57 -6.46
C SER A 64 3.08 15.92 -5.40
N VAL A 65 3.44 14.70 -5.01
CA VAL A 65 2.86 14.00 -3.86
C VAL A 65 3.99 13.67 -2.90
N ILE A 66 3.91 14.19 -1.69
CA ILE A 66 4.84 13.87 -0.60
C ILE A 66 4.25 12.68 0.12
N VAL A 67 5.00 11.59 0.20
CA VAL A 67 4.58 10.34 0.83
C VAL A 67 5.28 10.22 2.16
N ILE A 68 4.52 10.17 3.23
CA ILE A 68 5.06 9.91 4.57
C ILE A 68 4.67 8.53 5.06
N ALA A 69 5.58 7.89 5.78
CA ALA A 69 5.35 6.61 6.43
C ALA A 69 5.59 6.71 7.94
N LYS A 70 4.79 5.92 8.67
CA LYS A 70 4.89 5.78 10.12
C LYS A 70 4.98 4.31 10.51
N ARG A 71 6.00 3.95 11.30
CA ARG A 71 6.22 2.58 11.73
C ARG A 71 5.24 2.15 12.84
N ILE A 72 4.91 0.87 12.83
CA ILE A 72 4.15 0.23 13.92
C ILE A 72 5.14 -0.30 14.94
N PRO A 73 5.04 0.06 16.23
CA PRO A 73 5.96 -0.44 17.27
C PRO A 73 6.01 -1.97 17.36
N ALA A 74 7.21 -2.55 17.43
CA ALA A 74 7.44 -3.99 17.43
C ALA A 74 6.70 -4.74 18.55
N GLY A 75 6.53 -4.11 19.71
CA GLY A 75 5.82 -4.70 20.85
C GLY A 75 4.38 -5.10 20.55
N ALA A 76 3.72 -4.43 19.61
CA ALA A 76 2.37 -4.77 19.18
C ALA A 76 2.31 -6.20 18.60
N PHE A 77 3.30 -6.60 17.82
CA PHE A 77 3.36 -7.92 17.17
C PHE A 77 3.66 -9.08 18.13
N ARG A 78 3.99 -8.78 19.38
CA ARG A 78 4.22 -9.78 20.44
C ARG A 78 2.95 -10.11 21.23
N ALA A 79 1.85 -9.43 20.94
CA ALA A 79 0.56 -9.69 21.57
C ALA A 79 0.00 -11.05 21.12
N LYS A 80 -0.77 -11.70 22.01
CA LYS A 80 -1.41 -13.00 21.74
C LYS A 80 -2.67 -12.90 20.89
N SER A 81 -3.20 -11.71 20.69
CA SER A 81 -4.40 -11.45 19.87
C SER A 81 -4.20 -10.24 18.97
N ASN A 82 -5.07 -10.08 17.97
CA ASN A 82 -5.02 -8.97 17.03
C ASN A 82 -5.39 -7.62 17.67
N ILE A 83 -6.18 -7.61 18.73
CA ILE A 83 -6.74 -6.40 19.35
C ILE A 83 -5.67 -5.35 19.76
N PRO A 84 -4.57 -5.71 20.46
CA PRO A 84 -3.52 -4.73 20.77
C PRO A 84 -2.81 -4.17 19.55
N VAL A 85 -2.64 -4.97 18.49
CA VAL A 85 -2.05 -4.50 17.23
C VAL A 85 -2.98 -3.48 16.59
N GLN A 86 -4.26 -3.79 16.44
CA GLN A 86 -5.26 -2.90 15.84
C GLN A 86 -5.42 -1.59 16.62
N TYR A 87 -5.31 -1.65 17.94
CA TYR A 87 -5.29 -0.44 18.74
C TYR A 87 -4.05 0.42 18.47
N MET A 88 -2.88 -0.21 18.34
CA MET A 88 -1.65 0.49 17.93
C MET A 88 -1.76 1.04 16.52
N ASP A 89 -2.38 0.33 15.59
CA ASP A 89 -2.64 0.79 14.23
C ASP A 89 -3.40 2.12 14.24
N MET A 90 -4.48 2.21 15.02
CA MET A 90 -5.24 3.45 15.19
C MET A 90 -4.39 4.59 15.75
N LEU A 91 -3.52 4.31 16.71
CA LEU A 91 -2.63 5.33 17.28
C LEU A 91 -1.59 5.79 16.27
N VAL A 92 -1.01 4.86 15.51
CA VAL A 92 -0.04 5.16 14.45
C VAL A 92 -0.69 6.01 13.35
N LEU A 93 -1.89 5.64 12.89
CA LEU A 93 -2.66 6.41 11.91
C LEU A 93 -2.92 7.85 12.39
N ARG A 94 -3.37 8.03 13.63
CA ARG A 94 -3.60 9.37 14.19
C ARG A 94 -2.32 10.21 14.29
N GLN A 95 -1.18 9.60 14.63
CA GLN A 95 0.10 10.31 14.64
C GLN A 95 0.56 10.67 13.23
N MET A 96 0.32 9.81 12.27
CA MET A 96 0.61 10.06 10.86
C MET A 96 -0.27 11.19 10.30
N ASP A 97 -1.58 11.16 10.58
CA ASP A 97 -2.52 12.22 10.17
C ASP A 97 -2.10 13.58 10.77
N LYS A 98 -1.67 13.60 12.04
CA LYS A 98 -1.16 14.80 12.68
C LYS A 98 0.12 15.33 12.00
N ALA A 99 1.05 14.44 11.65
CA ALA A 99 2.27 14.82 10.95
C ALA A 99 1.96 15.37 9.55
N ALA A 100 1.08 14.69 8.82
CA ALA A 100 0.62 15.10 7.49
C ALA A 100 -0.08 16.45 7.52
N TYR A 101 -0.99 16.66 8.47
CA TYR A 101 -1.69 17.94 8.64
C TYR A 101 -0.70 19.10 8.90
N ARG A 102 0.25 18.91 9.81
CA ARG A 102 1.27 19.95 10.10
C ARG A 102 2.16 20.25 8.89
N LEU A 103 2.49 19.22 8.10
CA LEU A 103 3.25 19.44 6.87
C LEU A 103 2.42 20.22 5.84
N THR A 104 1.13 19.93 5.74
CA THR A 104 0.20 20.68 4.88
C THR A 104 0.13 22.15 5.28
N GLU A 105 -0.04 22.47 6.58
CA GLU A 105 -0.03 23.84 7.08
C GLU A 105 1.29 24.56 6.75
N TRP A 106 2.43 23.87 6.92
CA TRP A 106 3.73 24.44 6.60
C TRP A 106 3.88 24.73 5.10
N LEU A 107 3.46 23.80 4.22
CA LEU A 107 3.48 24.02 2.76
C LEU A 107 2.61 25.20 2.34
N GLU A 108 1.44 25.40 2.95
CA GLU A 108 0.58 26.55 2.68
C GLU A 108 1.22 27.86 3.16
N LEU A 109 1.95 27.87 4.29
CA LEU A 109 2.68 29.05 4.75
C LEU A 109 3.86 29.39 3.81
N GLU A 110 4.44 28.40 3.14
CA GLU A 110 5.43 28.61 2.06
C GLU A 110 4.79 29.02 0.72
N GLY A 111 3.46 29.15 0.67
CA GLY A 111 2.71 29.60 -0.51
C GLY A 111 2.24 28.50 -1.45
N HIS A 112 2.28 27.23 -1.03
CA HIS A 112 1.91 26.07 -1.85
C HIS A 112 0.65 25.39 -1.33
N PRO A 113 -0.53 25.60 -1.95
CA PRO A 113 -1.76 24.94 -1.59
C PRO A 113 -1.57 23.40 -1.56
N SER A 114 -1.99 22.79 -0.47
CA SER A 114 -1.73 21.38 -0.21
C SER A 114 -2.86 20.75 0.59
N PHE A 115 -3.05 19.44 0.47
CA PHE A 115 -4.01 18.69 1.27
C PHE A 115 -3.61 17.23 1.42
N VAL A 116 -4.13 16.59 2.47
CA VAL A 116 -3.86 15.18 2.81
C VAL A 116 -4.94 14.29 2.22
N THR A 117 -4.57 13.11 1.71
CA THR A 117 -5.50 12.01 1.47
C THR A 117 -5.52 11.07 2.66
N ALA A 118 -6.69 10.54 3.01
CA ALA A 118 -6.78 9.58 4.10
C ALA A 118 -5.96 8.31 3.80
N ALA A 119 -5.23 7.83 4.80
CA ALA A 119 -4.43 6.60 4.69
C ALA A 119 -5.29 5.36 4.40
N GLN A 120 -6.52 5.37 4.92
CA GLN A 120 -7.49 4.30 4.74
C GLN A 120 -8.83 4.93 4.36
N GLU A 121 -9.21 4.80 3.10
CA GLU A 121 -10.48 5.27 2.57
C GLU A 121 -10.98 4.37 1.44
N THR A 122 -12.26 4.51 1.11
CA THR A 122 -12.86 3.89 -0.08
C THR A 122 -13.34 5.00 -1.01
N ASP A 123 -12.99 4.90 -2.29
CA ASP A 123 -13.53 5.76 -3.32
C ASP A 123 -14.92 5.27 -3.74
N TRP A 124 -15.95 5.94 -3.26
CA TRP A 124 -17.35 5.58 -3.52
C TRP A 124 -17.77 5.76 -4.99
N SER A 125 -16.94 6.38 -5.82
CA SER A 125 -17.19 6.46 -7.26
C SER A 125 -16.99 5.11 -7.97
N TYR A 126 -16.24 4.18 -7.36
CA TYR A 126 -16.03 2.83 -7.87
C TYR A 126 -17.10 1.87 -7.37
N LYS A 127 -18.09 1.57 -8.21
CA LYS A 127 -19.23 0.72 -7.83
C LYS A 127 -18.88 -0.76 -7.63
N ASN A 128 -17.87 -1.26 -8.32
CA ASN A 128 -17.51 -2.68 -8.39
C ASN A 128 -16.08 -2.98 -7.92
N ALA A 129 -15.47 -2.08 -7.15
CA ALA A 129 -14.15 -2.28 -6.59
C ALA A 129 -13.98 -1.54 -5.26
N SER A 130 -13.27 -2.15 -4.31
CA SER A 130 -12.93 -1.53 -3.02
C SER A 130 -11.53 -0.96 -3.07
N TYR A 131 -11.38 0.18 -3.75
CA TYR A 131 -10.13 0.92 -3.86
C TYR A 131 -10.26 2.28 -3.17
N GLY A 132 -9.18 2.78 -2.57
CA GLY A 132 -9.07 4.16 -2.15
C GLY A 132 -8.86 5.11 -3.35
N ARG A 133 -8.92 6.40 -3.12
CA ARG A 133 -8.66 7.42 -4.15
C ARG A 133 -7.25 7.35 -4.70
N LEU A 134 -6.29 7.08 -3.81
CA LEU A 134 -4.90 6.77 -4.15
C LEU A 134 -4.50 5.43 -3.53
N SER A 135 -3.59 4.73 -4.17
CA SER A 135 -2.97 3.54 -3.59
C SER A 135 -1.71 3.93 -2.83
N THR A 136 -1.80 4.08 -1.52
CA THR A 136 -0.68 4.51 -0.67
C THR A 136 0.55 3.62 -0.81
N ARG A 137 0.38 2.32 -1.07
CA ARG A 137 1.49 1.39 -1.34
C ARG A 137 2.22 1.74 -2.63
N HIS A 138 1.49 2.06 -3.71
CA HIS A 138 2.09 2.49 -4.97
C HIS A 138 2.75 3.87 -4.84
N LEU A 139 2.14 4.78 -4.08
CA LEU A 139 2.79 6.06 -3.74
C LEU A 139 4.15 5.81 -3.09
N GLY A 140 4.22 4.91 -2.09
CA GLY A 140 5.47 4.58 -1.41
C GLY A 140 6.52 3.96 -2.33
N ILE A 141 6.11 3.13 -3.29
CA ILE A 141 7.02 2.53 -4.28
C ILE A 141 7.55 3.59 -5.25
N GLU A 142 6.67 4.42 -5.81
CA GLU A 142 7.08 5.47 -6.74
C GLU A 142 7.92 6.56 -6.05
N ALA A 143 7.71 6.78 -4.75
CA ALA A 143 8.50 7.67 -3.91
C ALA A 143 9.79 7.03 -3.35
N GLY A 144 10.19 5.85 -3.84
CA GLY A 144 11.46 5.21 -3.47
C GLY A 144 11.54 4.65 -2.05
N LEU A 145 10.40 4.39 -1.38
CA LEU A 145 10.41 3.91 0.01
C LEU A 145 10.55 2.39 0.13
N GLY A 146 10.26 1.62 -0.92
CA GLY A 146 10.30 0.16 -0.85
C GLY A 146 9.85 -0.53 -2.12
N THR A 147 9.62 -1.84 -2.03
CA THR A 147 9.10 -2.70 -3.10
C THR A 147 7.96 -3.57 -2.60
N PHE A 148 7.14 -4.15 -3.50
CA PHE A 148 6.08 -5.06 -3.07
C PHE A 148 6.62 -6.39 -2.56
N GLY A 149 6.04 -6.86 -1.45
CA GLY A 149 6.21 -8.23 -0.96
C GLY A 149 5.25 -9.23 -1.58
N LEU A 150 5.49 -10.52 -1.33
CA LEU A 150 4.59 -11.61 -1.74
C LEU A 150 3.16 -11.43 -1.18
N GLU A 151 3.03 -10.76 -0.02
CA GLU A 151 1.77 -10.46 0.66
C GLU A 151 1.12 -9.15 0.20
N VAL A 152 1.64 -8.53 -0.88
CA VAL A 152 1.18 -7.26 -1.47
C VAL A 152 1.25 -6.03 -0.57
N ASN A 153 2.01 -6.07 0.51
CA ASN A 153 2.39 -4.87 1.23
C ASN A 153 3.69 -4.29 0.62
N ILE A 154 3.88 -2.99 0.81
CA ILE A 154 5.19 -2.40 0.57
C ILE A 154 6.15 -2.85 1.67
N LEU A 155 7.34 -3.27 1.29
CA LEU A 155 8.43 -3.59 2.21
C LEU A 155 9.49 -2.50 2.10
N THR A 156 9.74 -1.81 3.20
CA THR A 156 10.86 -0.89 3.29
C THR A 156 12.09 -1.60 3.88
N PRO A 157 13.32 -1.19 3.52
CA PRO A 157 14.53 -1.78 4.09
C PRO A 157 14.58 -1.68 5.62
N GLU A 158 14.13 -0.55 6.18
CA GLU A 158 14.19 -0.24 7.62
C GLU A 158 13.13 -1.01 8.41
N PHE A 159 11.87 -0.98 7.96
CA PHE A 159 10.73 -1.45 8.76
C PHE A 159 10.01 -2.67 8.17
N GLY A 160 10.41 -3.12 6.96
CA GLY A 160 9.68 -4.16 6.25
C GLY A 160 8.23 -3.74 5.98
N PRO A 161 7.25 -4.63 6.18
CA PRO A 161 5.83 -4.33 5.95
C PRO A 161 5.13 -3.61 7.13
N ARG A 162 5.87 -3.24 8.20
CA ARG A 162 5.30 -2.76 9.46
C ARG A 162 5.19 -1.24 9.50
N ILE A 163 4.54 -0.69 8.46
CA ILE A 163 4.33 0.76 8.28
C ILE A 163 2.91 1.06 7.80
N TYR A 164 2.46 2.27 8.09
CA TYR A 164 1.36 2.92 7.39
C TYR A 164 1.89 4.09 6.57
N LEU A 165 1.19 4.41 5.47
CA LEU A 165 1.54 5.48 4.55
C LEU A 165 0.35 6.39 4.30
N THR A 166 0.65 7.68 4.06
CA THR A 166 -0.32 8.62 3.50
C THR A 166 0.37 9.54 2.50
N GLY A 167 -0.41 10.19 1.65
CA GLY A 167 0.06 11.14 0.64
C GLY A 167 -0.44 12.55 0.93
N ILE A 168 0.44 13.52 0.81
CA ILE A 168 0.13 14.94 0.80
C ILE A 168 0.27 15.43 -0.64
N LEU A 169 -0.84 15.85 -1.24
CA LEU A 169 -0.88 16.42 -2.57
C LEU A 169 -0.58 17.91 -2.48
N THR A 170 0.36 18.39 -3.28
CA THR A 170 0.79 19.81 -3.27
C THR A 170 0.88 20.37 -4.69
N GLU A 171 0.65 21.67 -4.82
CA GLU A 171 0.89 22.42 -6.05
C GLU A 171 2.36 22.77 -6.24
N ALA A 172 3.21 22.59 -5.22
CA ALA A 172 4.65 22.76 -5.34
C ALA A 172 5.28 21.75 -6.29
N VAL A 173 6.20 22.19 -7.13
CA VAL A 173 7.08 21.34 -7.92
C VAL A 173 8.29 20.98 -7.05
N ILE A 174 8.40 19.72 -6.66
CA ILE A 174 9.46 19.20 -5.80
C ILE A 174 10.17 18.08 -6.55
N GLU A 175 11.50 18.01 -6.43
CA GLU A 175 12.27 16.93 -7.06
C GLU A 175 11.81 15.56 -6.54
N ALA A 176 11.47 14.68 -7.49
CA ALA A 176 10.97 13.34 -7.16
C ALA A 176 12.12 12.38 -6.85
N ASP A 177 11.87 11.48 -5.90
CA ASP A 177 12.78 10.39 -5.59
C ASP A 177 12.77 9.31 -6.67
N GLN A 178 13.85 8.56 -6.75
CA GLN A 178 13.97 7.42 -7.64
C GLN A 178 13.38 6.16 -6.98
N ARG A 179 12.70 5.33 -7.77
CA ARG A 179 12.26 4.01 -7.29
C ARG A 179 13.44 3.16 -6.87
N ILE A 180 13.24 2.36 -5.82
CA ILE A 180 14.17 1.26 -5.52
C ILE A 180 14.07 0.22 -6.64
N THR A 181 15.18 -0.07 -7.28
CA THR A 181 15.27 -1.04 -8.39
C THR A 181 15.51 -2.45 -7.90
N GLU A 182 16.19 -2.61 -6.77
CA GLU A 182 16.46 -3.89 -6.14
C GLU A 182 15.25 -4.36 -5.33
N GLN A 183 14.86 -5.62 -5.53
CA GLN A 183 13.72 -6.21 -4.82
C GLN A 183 14.05 -6.44 -3.35
N VAL A 184 13.37 -5.74 -2.45
CA VAL A 184 13.55 -5.84 -1.00
C VAL A 184 12.99 -7.16 -0.44
N CYS A 185 11.92 -7.70 -1.05
CA CYS A 185 11.35 -8.98 -0.67
C CYS A 185 12.29 -10.13 -1.05
N ILE A 186 12.61 -10.99 -0.09
CA ILE A 186 13.43 -12.21 -0.32
C ILE A 186 12.75 -13.16 -1.32
N GLY A 187 11.44 -13.05 -1.49
CA GLY A 187 10.69 -13.81 -2.47
C GLY A 187 10.39 -15.26 -2.06
N GLU A 188 10.37 -16.12 -3.06
CA GLU A 188 9.92 -17.52 -2.94
C GLU A 188 10.76 -18.38 -2.00
N SER A 189 12.04 -18.11 -1.87
CA SER A 189 12.92 -18.82 -0.94
C SER A 189 12.53 -18.61 0.53
N CYS A 190 11.85 -17.50 0.82
CA CYS A 190 11.35 -17.18 2.15
C CYS A 190 9.92 -17.68 2.39
N SER A 191 8.93 -17.20 1.62
CA SER A 191 7.49 -17.55 1.65
C SER A 191 6.81 -17.59 3.03
N ARG A 192 7.39 -16.97 4.05
CA ARG A 192 6.90 -17.03 5.45
C ARG A 192 5.50 -16.44 5.59
N CYS A 193 5.20 -15.35 4.89
CA CYS A 193 3.90 -14.71 4.88
C CYS A 193 2.79 -15.63 4.34
N LEU A 194 3.10 -16.48 3.35
CA LEU A 194 2.15 -17.46 2.84
C LEU A 194 1.87 -18.55 3.87
N TYR A 195 2.93 -19.07 4.51
CA TYR A 195 2.78 -20.17 5.50
C TYR A 195 2.09 -19.71 6.77
N SER A 196 2.30 -18.47 7.19
CA SER A 196 1.74 -17.93 8.44
C SER A 196 0.31 -17.43 8.33
N CYS A 197 -0.22 -17.26 7.12
CA CYS A 197 -1.58 -16.73 6.93
C CYS A 197 -2.63 -17.74 7.42
N PRO A 198 -3.45 -17.45 8.45
CA PRO A 198 -4.39 -18.40 9.01
C PRO A 198 -5.47 -18.82 8.00
N SER A 199 -5.96 -17.88 7.21
CA SER A 199 -7.03 -18.07 6.24
C SER A 199 -6.55 -18.38 4.81
N ASP A 200 -5.24 -18.61 4.60
CA ASP A 200 -4.63 -18.76 3.27
C ASP A 200 -4.96 -17.59 2.31
N ALA A 201 -5.24 -16.41 2.84
CA ALA A 201 -5.59 -15.23 2.05
C ALA A 201 -4.42 -14.73 1.21
N VAL A 202 -3.19 -14.87 1.71
CA VAL A 202 -1.98 -14.43 0.99
C VAL A 202 -1.71 -15.38 -0.16
N ARG A 203 -1.65 -14.81 -1.36
CA ARG A 203 -1.27 -15.48 -2.60
C ARG A 203 0.12 -15.03 -3.02
N HIS A 204 0.63 -15.58 -4.09
CA HIS A 204 1.93 -15.19 -4.64
C HIS A 204 1.84 -13.86 -5.38
N PHE A 205 2.21 -12.74 -4.74
CA PHE A 205 1.98 -11.35 -5.19
C PHE A 205 0.50 -11.04 -5.44
N GLY A 206 -0.35 -11.56 -4.58
CA GLY A 206 -1.78 -11.33 -4.60
C GLY A 206 -2.39 -11.58 -3.23
N ILE A 207 -3.64 -11.18 -3.04
CA ILE A 207 -4.37 -11.38 -1.80
C ILE A 207 -5.86 -11.57 -2.06
N ASP A 208 -6.46 -12.53 -1.35
CA ASP A 208 -7.90 -12.62 -1.16
C ASP A 208 -8.31 -11.67 -0.02
N LYS A 209 -8.86 -10.51 -0.39
CA LYS A 209 -9.25 -9.48 0.57
C LYS A 209 -10.35 -9.95 1.51
N ARG A 210 -11.28 -10.80 1.04
CA ARG A 210 -12.39 -11.29 1.85
C ARG A 210 -11.89 -12.25 2.92
N ALA A 211 -11.09 -13.24 2.53
CA ALA A 211 -10.47 -14.16 3.48
C ALA A 211 -9.55 -13.43 4.48
N CYS A 212 -8.78 -12.43 4.01
CA CYS A 212 -7.96 -11.61 4.88
C CYS A 212 -8.81 -10.80 5.87
N ALA A 213 -9.88 -10.15 5.41
CA ALA A 213 -10.76 -9.34 6.26
C ALA A 213 -11.49 -10.19 7.32
N THR A 214 -11.92 -11.40 6.99
CA THR A 214 -12.56 -12.31 7.97
C THR A 214 -11.63 -12.62 9.13
N GLU A 215 -10.34 -12.82 8.85
CA GLU A 215 -9.33 -13.10 9.87
C GLU A 215 -8.90 -11.83 10.63
N ALA A 216 -8.75 -10.72 9.92
CA ALA A 216 -8.24 -9.47 10.48
C ALA A 216 -9.31 -8.70 11.27
N GLN A 217 -10.57 -8.79 10.86
CA GLN A 217 -11.67 -7.94 11.33
C GLN A 217 -12.81 -8.79 11.87
N GLU A 218 -12.61 -9.35 13.05
CA GLU A 218 -13.57 -10.24 13.73
C GLU A 218 -14.99 -9.63 13.82
N PHE A 219 -15.09 -8.32 13.98
CA PHE A 219 -16.35 -7.56 14.03
C PHE A 219 -16.47 -6.61 12.82
N GLY A 220 -15.79 -6.90 11.71
CA GLY A 220 -15.79 -6.09 10.51
C GLY A 220 -16.97 -6.37 9.58
N PHE A 221 -17.02 -5.62 8.49
CA PHE A 221 -18.13 -5.64 7.54
C PHE A 221 -18.44 -7.04 6.99
N THR A 222 -17.41 -7.82 6.64
CA THR A 222 -17.59 -9.18 6.11
C THR A 222 -18.27 -10.09 7.13
N THR A 223 -17.86 -10.03 8.38
CA THR A 223 -18.43 -10.84 9.47
C THR A 223 -19.85 -10.39 9.81
N ILE A 224 -20.09 -9.07 9.83
CA ILE A 224 -21.45 -8.52 10.01
C ILE A 224 -22.40 -9.03 8.90
N LEU A 225 -21.97 -9.05 7.65
CA LEU A 225 -22.81 -9.59 6.57
C LEU A 225 -23.12 -11.08 6.77
N GLN A 226 -22.14 -11.89 7.12
CA GLN A 226 -22.33 -13.33 7.40
C GLN A 226 -23.30 -13.54 8.57
N TYR A 227 -23.17 -12.73 9.62
CA TYR A 227 -24.10 -12.75 10.75
C TYR A 227 -25.54 -12.42 10.32
N TRP A 228 -25.75 -11.37 9.54
CA TRP A 228 -27.08 -11.02 9.05
C TRP A 228 -27.65 -12.05 8.07
N GLU A 229 -26.83 -12.63 7.19
CA GLU A 229 -27.24 -13.73 6.33
C GLU A 229 -27.68 -14.97 7.13
N HIS A 230 -27.02 -15.27 8.24
CA HIS A 230 -27.42 -16.31 9.17
C HIS A 230 -28.73 -15.93 9.88
N PHE A 231 -28.80 -14.72 10.43
CA PHE A 231 -29.94 -14.20 11.20
C PHE A 231 -31.26 -14.28 10.43
N ILE A 232 -31.29 -13.81 9.19
CA ILE A 232 -32.55 -13.76 8.40
C ILE A 232 -33.08 -15.14 8.00
N ARG A 233 -32.33 -16.20 8.17
CA ARG A 233 -32.73 -17.59 7.88
C ARG A 233 -33.29 -18.29 9.11
N GLN A 234 -33.31 -17.65 10.27
CA GLN A 234 -33.75 -18.25 11.51
C GLN A 234 -35.24 -17.98 11.79
N ASP A 235 -35.83 -18.79 12.69
CA ASP A 235 -37.14 -18.52 13.27
C ASP A 235 -37.12 -17.31 14.22
N ALA A 236 -38.29 -16.79 14.58
CA ALA A 236 -38.44 -15.59 15.39
C ALA A 236 -37.80 -15.68 16.79
N ASP A 237 -37.82 -16.87 17.40
CA ASP A 237 -37.30 -17.04 18.77
C ASP A 237 -35.77 -17.11 18.73
N THR A 238 -35.21 -17.82 17.75
CA THR A 238 -33.76 -17.84 17.47
C THR A 238 -33.24 -16.44 17.13
N MET A 239 -33.95 -15.68 16.27
CA MET A 239 -33.59 -14.29 15.96
C MET A 239 -33.52 -13.41 17.22
N ARG A 240 -34.52 -13.55 18.14
CA ARG A 240 -34.52 -12.80 19.42
C ARG A 240 -33.34 -13.18 20.31
N ALA A 241 -32.95 -14.46 20.31
CA ALA A 241 -31.77 -14.93 21.06
C ALA A 241 -30.48 -14.33 20.48
N LEU A 242 -30.29 -14.38 19.17
CA LEU A 242 -29.14 -13.83 18.47
C LEU A 242 -28.96 -12.32 18.72
N LEU A 243 -30.05 -11.54 18.74
CA LEU A 243 -29.98 -10.10 19.06
C LEU A 243 -29.45 -9.80 20.49
N ARG A 244 -29.44 -10.79 21.38
CA ARG A 244 -28.93 -10.67 22.76
C ARG A 244 -27.61 -11.38 22.96
N ASP A 245 -27.05 -11.96 21.88
CA ASP A 245 -25.80 -12.69 21.95
C ASP A 245 -24.62 -11.73 22.11
N ARG A 246 -23.51 -12.28 22.63
CA ARG A 246 -22.24 -11.60 22.79
C ARG A 246 -21.68 -11.08 21.46
N GLU A 247 -21.95 -11.76 20.36
CA GLU A 247 -21.50 -11.37 19.04
C GLU A 247 -22.11 -10.04 18.60
N MET A 248 -23.41 -9.83 18.81
CA MET A 248 -24.07 -8.54 18.57
C MET A 248 -23.44 -7.41 19.41
N PHE A 249 -23.12 -7.69 20.65
CA PHE A 249 -22.39 -6.72 21.51
C PHE A 249 -20.98 -6.44 20.96
N GLY A 250 -20.30 -7.46 20.44
CA GLY A 250 -18.99 -7.34 19.77
C GLY A 250 -19.05 -6.40 18.57
N PHE A 251 -20.05 -6.55 17.70
CA PHE A 251 -20.26 -5.64 16.55
C PHE A 251 -20.48 -4.19 17.02
N TRP A 252 -21.32 -3.97 18.01
CA TRP A 252 -21.56 -2.64 18.57
C TRP A 252 -20.27 -2.02 19.15
N GLN A 253 -19.50 -2.78 19.94
CA GLN A 253 -18.20 -2.34 20.47
C GLN A 253 -17.20 -2.07 19.36
N GLY A 254 -17.13 -2.92 18.34
CA GLY A 254 -16.26 -2.75 17.18
C GLY A 254 -16.55 -1.46 16.42
N LEU A 255 -17.82 -1.13 16.20
CA LEU A 255 -18.22 0.12 15.55
C LEU A 255 -17.84 1.36 16.38
N LEU A 256 -18.02 1.32 17.70
CA LEU A 256 -17.71 2.45 18.58
C LEU A 256 -16.20 2.68 18.74
N ARG A 257 -15.42 1.61 18.82
CA ARG A 257 -14.00 1.67 19.16
C ARG A 257 -13.07 1.46 17.97
N VAL A 258 -13.64 1.07 16.83
CA VAL A 258 -12.92 0.72 15.59
C VAL A 258 -12.04 -0.54 15.71
N VAL A 259 -11.74 -0.98 16.92
CA VAL A 259 -10.93 -2.17 17.20
C VAL A 259 -11.75 -3.43 16.98
N GLY A 260 -11.24 -4.37 16.23
CA GLY A 260 -11.97 -5.58 15.80
C GLY A 260 -12.81 -5.41 14.54
N SER A 261 -13.16 -4.17 14.18
CA SER A 261 -13.88 -3.86 12.94
C SER A 261 -12.98 -3.26 11.86
N PHE A 262 -11.83 -2.75 12.26
CA PHE A 262 -10.83 -2.15 11.38
C PHE A 262 -9.42 -2.55 11.83
N GLY A 263 -8.48 -2.62 10.91
CA GLY A 263 -7.09 -2.99 11.19
C GLY A 263 -6.66 -4.29 10.50
N ASP A 264 -5.41 -4.62 10.64
CA ASP A 264 -4.78 -5.74 9.95
C ASP A 264 -4.58 -6.96 10.88
N CYS A 265 -4.58 -8.16 10.30
CA CYS A 265 -4.03 -9.33 10.97
C CYS A 265 -2.50 -9.21 11.00
N PRO A 266 -1.84 -9.34 12.16
CA PRO A 266 -0.41 -9.07 12.27
C PRO A 266 0.49 -10.21 11.76
N ARG A 267 -0.06 -11.39 11.39
CA ARG A 267 0.76 -12.59 11.18
C ARG A 267 1.79 -12.44 10.06
N CYS A 268 1.36 -12.07 8.85
CA CYS A 268 2.28 -11.87 7.72
C CYS A 268 3.28 -10.73 7.98
N LEU A 269 2.88 -9.69 8.72
CA LEU A 269 3.74 -8.58 9.11
C LEU A 269 4.80 -9.02 10.13
N ALA A 270 4.39 -9.76 11.17
CA ALA A 270 5.27 -10.21 12.26
C ALA A 270 6.37 -11.16 11.80
N VAL A 271 6.04 -12.12 10.91
CA VAL A 271 6.98 -13.15 10.46
C VAL A 271 7.92 -12.71 9.34
N CYS A 272 7.67 -11.54 8.73
CA CYS A 272 8.52 -11.01 7.66
C CYS A 272 9.92 -10.67 8.20
N PRO A 273 11.00 -11.25 7.65
CA PRO A 273 12.35 -11.01 8.11
C PRO A 273 12.94 -9.68 7.58
N VAL A 274 12.26 -9.03 6.65
CA VAL A 274 12.67 -7.71 6.14
C VAL A 274 12.38 -6.64 7.19
N GLY A 275 13.25 -5.65 7.30
CA GLY A 275 13.15 -4.55 8.24
C GLY A 275 14.17 -4.65 9.38
N ASN A 276 15.32 -4.00 9.19
CA ASN A 276 16.49 -4.10 10.08
C ASN A 276 16.16 -3.68 11.52
N ASP A 277 15.33 -2.66 11.70
CA ASP A 277 14.95 -2.14 13.02
C ASP A 277 14.12 -3.11 13.87
N TYR A 278 13.63 -4.19 13.28
CA TYR A 278 12.79 -5.18 13.98
C TYR A 278 13.50 -6.48 14.36
N HIS A 279 14.72 -6.72 13.85
CA HIS A 279 15.45 -7.96 14.10
C HIS A 279 15.64 -8.26 15.59
N ALA A 280 16.03 -7.25 16.38
CA ALA A 280 16.24 -7.41 17.82
C ALA A 280 14.95 -7.75 18.60
N HIS A 281 13.78 -7.38 18.07
CA HIS A 281 12.51 -7.47 18.78
C HIS A 281 11.60 -8.62 18.31
N LEU A 282 11.80 -9.11 17.08
CA LEU A 282 10.93 -10.11 16.46
C LEU A 282 11.68 -11.37 15.99
N ALA A 283 12.97 -11.51 16.27
CA ALA A 283 13.78 -12.62 15.79
C ALA A 283 13.23 -13.99 16.20
N ASP A 284 12.70 -14.11 17.40
CA ASP A 284 12.07 -15.33 17.93
C ASP A 284 10.78 -15.71 17.17
N ILE A 285 9.91 -14.72 16.90
CA ILE A 285 8.67 -14.88 16.12
C ILE A 285 8.99 -15.21 14.65
N GLN A 286 10.01 -14.59 14.10
CA GLN A 286 10.45 -14.80 12.72
C GLN A 286 11.12 -16.18 12.53
N LYS A 287 11.67 -16.77 13.59
CA LYS A 287 12.38 -18.05 13.53
C LYS A 287 11.45 -19.23 13.35
N VAL A 288 10.29 -19.21 13.98
CA VAL A 288 9.34 -20.33 14.01
C VAL A 288 7.98 -19.87 13.47
N ILE A 289 7.46 -20.62 12.50
CA ILE A 289 6.12 -20.43 11.94
C ILE A 289 5.30 -21.67 12.26
N PRO A 290 4.53 -21.65 13.36
CA PRO A 290 3.77 -22.83 13.81
C PRO A 290 2.75 -23.31 12.78
N GLU A 291 2.21 -22.39 11.99
CA GLU A 291 1.19 -22.66 10.96
C GLU A 291 1.74 -23.35 9.71
N LYS A 292 3.06 -23.47 9.56
CA LYS A 292 3.68 -24.10 8.40
C LYS A 292 3.46 -25.61 8.43
N THR A 293 2.45 -26.09 7.72
CA THR A 293 2.15 -27.52 7.52
C THR A 293 2.50 -27.96 6.10
N PRO A 294 2.60 -29.27 5.82
CA PRO A 294 2.80 -29.80 4.48
C PRO A 294 1.74 -29.29 3.50
N GLU A 295 0.48 -29.22 3.94
CA GLU A 295 -0.66 -28.75 3.13
C GLU A 295 -0.49 -27.27 2.74
N LYS A 296 -0.04 -26.42 3.66
CA LYS A 296 0.24 -25.01 3.36
C LYS A 296 1.41 -24.83 2.40
N VAL A 297 2.40 -25.68 2.50
CA VAL A 297 3.53 -25.68 1.55
C VAL A 297 3.06 -26.05 0.14
N GLU A 298 2.21 -27.06 0.00
CA GLU A 298 1.64 -27.43 -1.31
C GLU A 298 0.71 -26.33 -1.87
N LYS A 299 -0.14 -25.73 -1.04
CA LYS A 299 -0.94 -24.56 -1.45
C LYS A 299 -0.08 -23.41 -1.95
N ALA A 300 1.00 -23.07 -1.25
CA ALA A 300 1.90 -22.01 -1.66
C ALA A 300 2.55 -22.28 -3.04
N LYS A 301 2.91 -23.55 -3.30
CA LYS A 301 3.39 -23.98 -4.62
C LYS A 301 2.32 -23.82 -5.70
N GLY A 302 1.07 -24.19 -5.38
CA GLY A 302 -0.08 -24.01 -6.27
C GLY A 302 -0.29 -22.52 -6.62
N PHE A 303 -0.28 -21.64 -5.66
CA PHE A 303 -0.41 -20.19 -5.89
C PHE A 303 0.72 -19.63 -6.77
N LYS A 304 1.94 -20.11 -6.57
CA LYS A 304 3.08 -19.75 -7.43
C LYS A 304 2.87 -20.20 -8.87
N THR A 305 2.42 -21.44 -9.07
CA THR A 305 2.16 -21.99 -10.39
C THR A 305 1.05 -21.22 -11.10
N ALA A 306 -0.08 -20.98 -10.42
CA ALA A 306 -1.18 -20.18 -10.93
C ALA A 306 -0.71 -18.77 -11.33
N ARG A 307 0.10 -18.13 -10.49
CA ARG A 307 0.69 -16.82 -10.80
C ARG A 307 1.57 -16.86 -12.04
N LYS A 308 2.44 -17.85 -12.16
CA LYS A 308 3.33 -18.04 -13.30
C LYS A 308 2.55 -18.23 -14.61
N ASN A 309 1.44 -18.94 -14.55
CA ASN A 309 0.56 -19.22 -15.68
C ASN A 309 -0.41 -18.06 -15.98
N ASN A 310 -0.40 -16.96 -15.21
CA ASN A 310 -1.41 -15.90 -15.24
C ASN A 310 -2.84 -16.40 -15.06
N GLU A 311 -3.03 -17.46 -14.28
CA GLU A 311 -4.35 -17.97 -13.92
C GLU A 311 -5.05 -17.00 -12.97
N PRO A 312 -6.37 -16.80 -13.13
CA PRO A 312 -7.13 -16.03 -12.16
C PRO A 312 -7.14 -16.76 -10.81
N ILE A 313 -7.28 -15.99 -9.73
CA ILE A 313 -7.53 -16.58 -8.41
C ILE A 313 -8.97 -17.09 -8.40
N ASP A 314 -9.16 -18.39 -8.22
CA ASP A 314 -10.48 -19.02 -8.26
C ASP A 314 -11.51 -18.33 -7.35
N GLY A 315 -12.70 -18.05 -7.88
CA GLY A 315 -13.79 -17.42 -7.16
C GLY A 315 -13.58 -15.96 -6.80
N LEU A 316 -12.48 -15.35 -7.23
CA LEU A 316 -12.13 -13.97 -6.90
C LEU A 316 -12.35 -13.02 -8.09
N ASN A 317 -12.69 -11.78 -7.78
CA ASN A 317 -12.94 -10.70 -8.74
C ASN A 317 -12.31 -9.39 -8.23
N ASP A 318 -12.46 -8.30 -8.95
CA ASP A 318 -11.88 -6.99 -8.60
C ASP A 318 -12.35 -6.46 -7.24
N TRP A 319 -13.48 -6.93 -6.74
CA TRP A 319 -14.01 -6.54 -5.44
C TRP A 319 -13.27 -7.20 -4.27
N ASN A 320 -12.99 -8.50 -4.37
CA ASN A 320 -12.44 -9.29 -3.27
C ASN A 320 -11.00 -9.78 -3.47
N ALA A 321 -10.37 -9.49 -4.60
CA ALA A 321 -8.99 -9.86 -4.85
C ALA A 321 -8.11 -8.67 -5.25
N ARG A 322 -6.84 -8.75 -4.89
CA ARG A 322 -5.76 -7.94 -5.44
C ARG A 322 -4.70 -8.86 -5.99
N TRP A 323 -4.38 -8.67 -7.23
CA TRP A 323 -3.30 -9.36 -7.90
C TRP A 323 -2.29 -8.34 -8.40
N VAL A 324 -1.17 -8.23 -7.70
CA VAL A 324 -0.11 -7.25 -7.96
C VAL A 324 1.17 -8.02 -8.27
N GLY A 325 1.79 -7.80 -9.41
CA GLY A 325 3.07 -8.43 -9.72
C GLY A 325 4.22 -7.86 -8.91
N PRO A 326 5.41 -8.46 -9.00
CA PRO A 326 6.61 -7.99 -8.32
C PRO A 326 7.05 -6.59 -8.76
N ASP A 327 6.63 -6.13 -9.91
CA ASP A 327 6.82 -4.78 -10.45
C ASP A 327 5.82 -3.76 -9.87
N GLY A 328 4.85 -4.20 -9.09
CA GLY A 328 3.90 -3.35 -8.38
C GLY A 328 2.62 -3.02 -9.14
N TYR A 329 2.44 -3.56 -10.35
CA TYR A 329 1.27 -3.25 -11.18
C TYR A 329 0.49 -4.49 -11.55
N GLN A 330 -0.84 -4.35 -11.73
CA GLN A 330 -1.70 -5.46 -12.09
C GLN A 330 -1.56 -5.84 -13.57
N GLY A 331 -1.41 -7.12 -13.85
CA GLY A 331 -1.62 -7.81 -15.10
C GLY A 331 -1.32 -7.06 -16.40
N MET A 332 -2.34 -6.49 -17.02
CA MET A 332 -2.21 -5.77 -18.29
C MET A 332 -1.36 -4.50 -18.20
N VAL A 333 -1.39 -3.81 -17.08
CA VAL A 333 -0.61 -2.56 -16.90
C VAL A 333 0.87 -2.84 -16.84
N ALA A 334 1.28 -3.89 -16.14
CA ALA A 334 2.66 -4.30 -16.10
C ALA A 334 3.19 -4.57 -17.51
N ARG A 335 2.40 -5.22 -18.37
CA ARG A 335 2.76 -5.46 -19.77
C ARG A 335 2.81 -4.19 -20.59
N GLN A 336 1.84 -3.28 -20.40
CA GLN A 336 1.84 -1.98 -21.09
C GLN A 336 3.02 -1.12 -20.67
N LEU A 337 3.32 -1.08 -19.36
CA LEU A 337 4.47 -0.38 -18.82
C LEU A 337 5.80 -0.96 -19.35
N GLN A 338 5.92 -2.29 -19.42
CA GLN A 338 7.09 -2.96 -20.01
C GLN A 338 7.21 -2.66 -21.49
N ALA A 339 6.10 -2.70 -22.24
CA ALA A 339 6.08 -2.35 -23.66
C ALA A 339 6.48 -0.88 -23.88
N PHE A 340 5.95 0.03 -23.08
CA PHE A 340 6.30 1.45 -23.10
C PHE A 340 7.78 1.68 -22.79
N LYS A 341 8.30 1.07 -21.72
CA LYS A 341 9.73 1.18 -21.36
C LYS A 341 10.66 0.60 -22.42
N LYS A 342 10.22 -0.44 -23.13
CA LYS A 342 10.94 -1.02 -24.25
C LYS A 342 10.96 -0.04 -25.41
N GLU A 343 9.82 0.52 -25.78
CA GLU A 343 9.70 1.51 -26.86
C GLU A 343 10.52 2.78 -26.59
N GLN A 344 10.55 3.26 -25.34
CA GLN A 344 11.38 4.40 -24.95
C GLN A 344 12.88 4.10 -25.14
N ARG A 345 13.34 2.92 -24.67
CA ARG A 345 14.73 2.51 -24.87
C ARG A 345 15.10 2.41 -26.35
N GLU A 346 14.24 1.80 -27.16
CA GLU A 346 14.47 1.70 -28.61
C GLU A 346 14.57 3.09 -29.27
N LYS A 347 13.77 4.06 -28.83
CA LYS A 347 13.85 5.46 -29.29
C LYS A 347 15.14 6.14 -28.83
N GLU A 348 15.57 5.94 -27.60
CA GLU A 348 16.80 6.50 -27.06
C GLU A 348 18.03 5.90 -27.77
N GLU A 349 18.05 4.59 -28.01
CA GLU A 349 19.10 3.89 -28.74
C GLU A 349 19.17 4.38 -30.20
N ALA A 350 18.02 4.55 -30.85
CA ALA A 350 17.96 5.06 -32.24
C ALA A 350 18.45 6.53 -32.31
N ALA A 351 18.06 7.38 -31.34
CA ALA A 351 18.53 8.76 -31.29
C ALA A 351 20.03 8.84 -31.01
N SER A 352 20.57 7.98 -30.14
CA SER A 352 22.00 7.90 -29.87
C SER A 352 22.81 7.40 -31.07
N ALA A 353 22.27 6.43 -31.81
CA ALA A 353 22.92 5.94 -33.06
C ALA A 353 22.95 7.03 -34.11
N ALA A 354 21.87 7.76 -34.34
CA ALA A 354 21.82 8.87 -35.30
C ALA A 354 22.79 10.00 -34.93
N ALA A 355 22.97 10.29 -33.64
CA ALA A 355 23.91 11.31 -33.15
C ALA A 355 25.39 10.87 -33.26
N SER A 356 25.68 9.60 -33.49
CA SER A 356 27.05 9.07 -33.67
C SER A 356 27.48 8.97 -35.15
N GLU A 357 26.55 9.19 -36.07
CA GLU A 357 26.82 9.18 -37.52
C GLU A 357 27.06 10.59 -38.12
N ASP A 358 26.81 11.66 -37.36
CA ASP A 358 27.16 13.05 -37.64
C ASP A 358 28.47 13.46 -36.93
#